data_5549d213cef6bd5d029a2698b9f62b57
#
_entry.id   5549d213cef6bd5d029a2698b9f62b57
#
_cell.length_a   1.000
_cell.length_b   1.000
_cell.length_c   1.000
_cell.angle_alpha   90.00
_cell.angle_beta   90.00
_cell.angle_gamma   90.00
#
_symmetry.space_group_name_H-M   'P 1'
#
loop_
_entity.id
_entity.type
_entity.pdbx_description
1 polymer ?
#
loop_
_entity_poly.entity_id
_entity_poly.type
_entity_poly.pdbx_seq_one_letter_code
_entity_poly.pdbx_strand_id
1 'polypeptide(L)'
;MINLFVFRLVKEYTNNSKRGEIMTKVVQIGCGKMSIYTMRYVMEKGGKIVAGFDINEDIIGKDINVVLGGTKKFGAKIFAVAELEAQLKKLKPDVAIVTTMSLMSDCYDVLMTCAKCGVNAITTCEEAFYPINSAKKMTLELDKVAKKNKCTITGSGYQDMSWGSLVTSLAGTTQKIVKIKGSSSYNVEDYGIALAKVHGAGLTVKQFDQEIVPANCVSDEEAKKLIAKGEFLPSYMWNVNGWLCEYLGLTVVSQSQKCVPHKAKADIYSSTLDMTIKKGRCTGMSAVVTTVTKEGITLETECIGKVYAADEFDRNEWTIEGEPNTTVVVNRPATVELTCASIVNRIPDLIKAKPGYVPTCQMGVITYKRKI
;
A
#
# COMPACT_ATOMS: atom_id res chain seq x y z
N MET A 1 -17.52 -21.21 8.02
CA MET A 1 -17.30 -20.05 8.94
C MET A 1 -17.71 -18.72 8.33
N ILE A 2 -17.45 -18.44 7.05
CA ILE A 2 -17.79 -17.16 6.38
C ILE A 2 -19.31 -16.87 6.41
N ASN A 3 -20.17 -17.83 6.17
CA ASN A 3 -21.63 -17.63 6.11
C ASN A 3 -22.31 -17.22 7.44
N LEU A 4 -21.84 -17.74 8.59
CA LEU A 4 -22.40 -17.36 9.90
C LEU A 4 -21.98 -15.93 10.31
N PHE A 5 -20.81 -15.53 9.87
CA PHE A 5 -20.23 -14.22 10.15
C PHE A 5 -20.94 -13.11 9.36
N VAL A 6 -21.21 -13.34 8.08
CA VAL A 6 -21.97 -12.42 7.22
C VAL A 6 -23.41 -12.23 7.75
N PHE A 7 -24.02 -13.29 8.30
CA PHE A 7 -25.38 -13.21 8.90
C PHE A 7 -25.42 -12.32 10.14
N ARG A 8 -24.37 -12.38 10.97
CA ARG A 8 -24.22 -11.52 12.17
C ARG A 8 -24.02 -10.06 11.79
N LEU A 9 -23.18 -9.79 10.79
CA LEU A 9 -22.94 -8.45 10.24
C LEU A 9 -24.20 -7.77 9.73
N VAL A 10 -25.05 -8.48 8.96
CA VAL A 10 -26.29 -7.93 8.45
C VAL A 10 -27.26 -7.56 9.58
N LYS A 11 -27.29 -8.33 10.67
CA LYS A 11 -28.16 -8.09 11.82
C LYS A 11 -27.69 -6.89 12.66
N GLU A 12 -26.37 -6.72 12.84
CA GLU A 12 -25.78 -5.58 13.53
C GLU A 12 -25.89 -4.31 12.67
N TYR A 13 -25.68 -4.39 11.37
CA TYR A 13 -25.85 -3.30 10.42
C TYR A 13 -27.28 -2.74 10.41
N THR A 14 -28.31 -3.60 10.39
CA THR A 14 -29.71 -3.18 10.45
C THR A 14 -30.11 -2.60 11.81
N ASN A 15 -29.47 -3.02 12.92
CA ASN A 15 -29.75 -2.48 14.26
C ASN A 15 -29.08 -1.12 14.49
N ASN A 16 -27.88 -0.86 13.97
CA ASN A 16 -27.20 0.42 14.08
C ASN A 16 -27.89 1.52 13.26
N SER A 17 -28.46 1.18 12.09
CA SER A 17 -29.24 2.14 11.29
C SER A 17 -30.50 2.67 12.00
N LYS A 18 -31.00 1.98 13.02
CA LYS A 18 -32.17 2.37 13.79
C LYS A 18 -31.87 3.35 14.95
N ARG A 19 -30.59 3.58 15.28
CA ARG A 19 -30.20 4.40 16.45
C ARG A 19 -29.92 5.87 16.14
N GLY A 20 -30.08 6.35 14.92
CA GLY A 20 -29.83 7.75 14.56
C GLY A 20 -28.35 8.20 14.68
N GLU A 21 -27.41 7.27 14.84
CA GLU A 21 -25.98 7.58 14.81
C GLU A 21 -25.57 7.96 13.37
N ILE A 22 -24.83 9.06 13.22
CA ILE A 22 -24.23 9.46 11.93
C ILE A 22 -23.18 8.41 11.59
N MET A 23 -23.44 7.63 10.53
CA MET A 23 -22.51 6.60 10.06
C MET A 23 -21.62 7.16 8.95
N THR A 24 -20.31 6.92 9.04
CA THR A 24 -19.36 7.25 7.97
C THR A 24 -19.74 6.51 6.68
N LYS A 25 -20.08 7.27 5.62
CA LYS A 25 -20.41 6.73 4.29
C LYS A 25 -19.14 6.50 3.50
N VAL A 26 -18.95 5.29 3.06
CA VAL A 26 -17.76 4.87 2.32
C VAL A 26 -18.14 4.34 0.94
N VAL A 27 -17.38 4.71 -0.07
CA VAL A 27 -17.38 4.05 -1.37
C VAL A 27 -16.11 3.22 -1.53
N GLN A 28 -16.24 2.06 -2.16
CA GLN A 28 -15.13 1.18 -2.49
C GLN A 28 -14.81 1.28 -3.98
N ILE A 29 -13.56 1.61 -4.34
CA ILE A 29 -13.07 1.67 -5.72
C ILE A 29 -12.03 0.56 -5.91
N GLY A 30 -12.28 -0.32 -6.88
CA GLY A 30 -11.64 -1.61 -6.99
C GLY A 30 -12.33 -2.64 -6.08
N CYS A 31 -13.12 -3.52 -6.68
CA CYS A 31 -13.93 -4.53 -5.99
C CYS A 31 -13.29 -5.94 -6.08
N GLY A 32 -11.94 -6.01 -6.11
CA GLY A 32 -11.16 -7.25 -6.12
C GLY A 32 -10.92 -7.84 -4.73
N LYS A 33 -9.88 -8.68 -4.60
CA LYS A 33 -9.54 -9.44 -3.38
C LYS A 33 -9.45 -8.57 -2.12
N MET A 34 -8.81 -7.40 -2.20
CA MET A 34 -8.62 -6.50 -1.05
C MET A 34 -9.94 -5.91 -0.55
N SER A 35 -10.87 -5.62 -1.46
CA SER A 35 -12.14 -4.98 -1.14
C SER A 35 -13.04 -5.82 -0.24
N ILE A 36 -12.91 -7.15 -0.28
CA ILE A 36 -13.64 -8.06 0.61
C ILE A 36 -13.33 -7.73 2.08
N TYR A 37 -12.07 -7.50 2.39
CA TYR A 37 -11.63 -7.16 3.74
C TYR A 37 -11.96 -5.70 4.10
N THR A 38 -11.67 -4.73 3.22
CA THR A 38 -11.94 -3.31 3.53
C THR A 38 -13.41 -3.05 3.75
N MET A 39 -14.30 -3.56 2.87
CA MET A 39 -15.75 -3.39 3.03
C MET A 39 -16.27 -4.07 4.30
N ARG A 40 -15.80 -5.29 4.59
CA ARG A 40 -16.15 -6.00 5.81
C ARG A 40 -15.72 -5.21 7.05
N TYR A 41 -14.47 -4.77 7.12
CA TYR A 41 -13.94 -4.02 8.27
C TYR A 41 -14.62 -2.66 8.47
N VAL A 42 -14.97 -1.98 7.39
CA VAL A 42 -15.79 -0.75 7.45
C VAL A 42 -17.13 -1.03 8.14
N MET A 43 -17.83 -2.08 7.70
CA MET A 43 -19.15 -2.42 8.27
C MET A 43 -19.06 -2.91 9.70
N GLU A 44 -18.04 -3.70 10.06
CA GLU A 44 -17.77 -4.17 11.43
C GLU A 44 -17.52 -3.01 12.39
N LYS A 45 -16.95 -1.90 11.89
CA LYS A 45 -16.69 -0.68 12.68
C LYS A 45 -17.80 0.36 12.58
N GLY A 46 -18.97 -0.02 12.09
CA GLY A 46 -20.17 0.84 12.05
C GLY A 46 -20.22 1.82 10.88
N GLY A 47 -19.29 1.74 9.92
CA GLY A 47 -19.36 2.50 8.68
C GLY A 47 -20.36 1.89 7.69
N LYS A 48 -20.74 2.66 6.66
CA LYS A 48 -21.69 2.26 5.64
C LYS A 48 -21.07 2.27 4.25
N ILE A 49 -21.00 1.11 3.59
CA ILE A 49 -20.69 1.06 2.16
C ILE A 49 -21.91 1.52 1.37
N VAL A 50 -21.78 2.59 0.60
CA VAL A 50 -22.89 3.18 -0.18
C VAL A 50 -22.81 2.87 -1.67
N ALA A 51 -21.63 2.53 -2.19
CA ALA A 51 -21.42 2.04 -3.55
C ALA A 51 -20.08 1.32 -3.68
N GLY A 52 -19.97 0.43 -4.68
CA GLY A 52 -18.71 -0.07 -5.23
C GLY A 52 -18.47 0.52 -6.62
N PHE A 53 -17.20 0.52 -7.07
CA PHE A 53 -16.81 0.89 -8.44
C PHE A 53 -15.76 -0.09 -8.95
N ASP A 54 -15.93 -0.58 -10.17
CA ASP A 54 -14.99 -1.51 -10.80
C ASP A 54 -14.99 -1.34 -12.33
N ILE A 55 -14.00 -1.95 -12.98
CA ILE A 55 -13.91 -2.07 -14.43
C ILE A 55 -14.41 -3.44 -14.92
N ASN A 56 -14.60 -4.41 -14.02
CA ASN A 56 -15.03 -5.76 -14.34
C ASN A 56 -16.54 -5.78 -14.65
N GLU A 57 -16.88 -5.98 -15.92
CA GLU A 57 -18.26 -6.02 -16.42
C GLU A 57 -19.10 -7.11 -15.75
N ASP A 58 -18.48 -8.21 -15.30
CA ASP A 58 -19.20 -9.31 -14.65
C ASP A 58 -19.84 -8.94 -13.32
N ILE A 59 -19.35 -7.89 -12.64
CA ILE A 59 -19.90 -7.46 -11.35
C ILE A 59 -20.58 -6.10 -11.39
N ILE A 60 -20.37 -5.31 -12.44
CA ILE A 60 -21.06 -4.02 -12.63
C ILE A 60 -22.57 -4.22 -12.67
N GLY A 61 -23.31 -3.35 -12.00
CA GLY A 61 -24.77 -3.41 -11.88
C GLY A 61 -25.27 -4.29 -10.74
N LYS A 62 -24.44 -5.17 -10.18
CA LYS A 62 -24.80 -6.06 -9.07
C LYS A 62 -24.68 -5.36 -7.72
N ASP A 63 -25.30 -5.92 -6.70
CA ASP A 63 -25.13 -5.51 -5.32
C ASP A 63 -23.76 -5.96 -4.80
N ILE A 64 -23.13 -5.21 -3.89
CA ILE A 64 -21.80 -5.53 -3.34
C ILE A 64 -21.72 -6.92 -2.67
N ASN A 65 -22.86 -7.53 -2.33
CA ASN A 65 -22.89 -8.88 -1.77
C ASN A 65 -22.27 -9.93 -2.69
N VAL A 66 -22.25 -9.70 -4.00
CA VAL A 66 -21.61 -10.60 -4.97
C VAL A 66 -20.10 -10.72 -4.71
N VAL A 67 -19.47 -9.63 -4.26
CA VAL A 67 -18.03 -9.59 -3.90
C VAL A 67 -17.81 -10.15 -2.50
N LEU A 68 -18.73 -9.88 -1.57
CA LEU A 68 -18.62 -10.31 -0.17
C LEU A 68 -19.02 -11.77 0.06
N GLY A 69 -19.50 -12.48 -1.00
CA GLY A 69 -19.95 -13.87 -0.90
C GLY A 69 -21.22 -14.05 -0.05
N GLY A 70 -22.01 -12.98 0.12
CA GLY A 70 -23.25 -12.98 0.89
C GLY A 70 -24.47 -13.30 0.04
N THR A 71 -25.53 -13.84 0.67
CA THR A 71 -26.82 -14.13 0.02
C THR A 71 -27.82 -12.97 0.11
N LYS A 72 -27.67 -12.08 1.09
CA LYS A 72 -28.54 -10.93 1.30
C LYS A 72 -27.97 -9.68 0.66
N LYS A 73 -28.85 -8.91 0.00
CA LYS A 73 -28.47 -7.60 -0.58
C LYS A 73 -28.16 -6.59 0.53
N PHE A 74 -27.09 -5.82 0.33
CA PHE A 74 -26.70 -4.69 1.19
C PHE A 74 -27.34 -3.37 0.73
N GLY A 75 -27.89 -3.33 -0.50
CA GLY A 75 -28.48 -2.13 -1.09
C GLY A 75 -27.45 -1.14 -1.63
N ALA A 76 -26.19 -1.57 -1.76
CA ALA A 76 -25.12 -0.80 -2.39
C ALA A 76 -24.75 -1.45 -3.73
N LYS A 77 -24.89 -0.67 -4.81
CA LYS A 77 -24.65 -1.13 -6.18
C LYS A 77 -23.17 -0.94 -6.57
N ILE A 78 -22.66 -1.83 -7.41
CA ILE A 78 -21.37 -1.66 -8.08
C ILE A 78 -21.63 -0.93 -9.41
N PHE A 79 -20.93 0.18 -9.62
CA PHE A 79 -20.98 1.01 -10.82
C PHE A 79 -19.71 0.84 -11.64
N ALA A 80 -19.77 1.18 -12.92
CA ALA A 80 -18.56 1.33 -13.73
C ALA A 80 -17.73 2.53 -13.23
N VAL A 81 -16.39 2.42 -13.29
CA VAL A 81 -15.49 3.54 -12.91
C VAL A 81 -15.77 4.79 -13.74
N ALA A 82 -16.24 4.65 -14.98
CA ALA A 82 -16.68 5.78 -15.81
C ALA A 82 -17.82 6.61 -15.20
N GLU A 83 -18.62 6.04 -14.30
CA GLU A 83 -19.71 6.72 -13.59
C GLU A 83 -19.23 7.40 -12.27
N LEU A 84 -17.95 7.26 -11.90
CA LEU A 84 -17.44 7.64 -10.58
C LEU A 84 -17.82 9.09 -10.21
N GLU A 85 -17.53 10.05 -11.07
CA GLU A 85 -17.78 11.47 -10.76
C GLU A 85 -19.28 11.76 -10.52
N ALA A 86 -20.15 11.23 -11.36
CA ALA A 86 -21.59 11.43 -11.24
C ALA A 86 -22.15 10.83 -9.95
N GLN A 87 -21.69 9.62 -9.60
CA GLN A 87 -22.15 8.93 -8.40
C GLN A 87 -21.57 9.55 -7.11
N LEU A 88 -20.32 10.02 -7.09
CA LEU A 88 -19.76 10.74 -5.95
C LEU A 88 -20.56 12.02 -5.65
N LYS A 89 -20.89 12.81 -6.67
CA LYS A 89 -21.73 14.01 -6.53
C LYS A 89 -23.12 13.71 -5.97
N LYS A 90 -23.72 12.57 -6.37
CA LYS A 90 -25.05 12.13 -5.93
C LYS A 90 -25.04 11.55 -4.52
N LEU A 91 -24.10 10.64 -4.23
CA LEU A 91 -24.04 9.87 -2.97
C LEU A 91 -23.43 10.67 -1.82
N LYS A 92 -22.53 11.60 -2.13
CA LYS A 92 -21.76 12.43 -1.18
C LYS A 92 -21.18 11.57 -0.06
N PRO A 93 -20.29 10.61 -0.39
CA PRO A 93 -19.65 9.80 0.63
C PRO A 93 -18.63 10.65 1.42
N ASP A 94 -18.36 10.25 2.64
CA ASP A 94 -17.33 10.87 3.48
C ASP A 94 -15.93 10.46 3.05
N VAL A 95 -15.79 9.20 2.58
CA VAL A 95 -14.50 8.59 2.21
C VAL A 95 -14.65 7.67 0.99
N ALA A 96 -13.66 7.72 0.10
CA ALA A 96 -13.39 6.71 -0.92
C ALA A 96 -12.19 5.85 -0.51
N ILE A 97 -12.34 4.54 -0.49
CA ILE A 97 -11.24 3.57 -0.37
C ILE A 97 -10.89 3.09 -1.77
N VAL A 98 -9.60 3.23 -2.15
CA VAL A 98 -9.10 2.86 -3.48
C VAL A 98 -8.12 1.70 -3.33
N THR A 99 -8.47 0.54 -3.91
CA THR A 99 -7.66 -0.69 -3.84
C THR A 99 -7.44 -1.26 -5.24
N THR A 100 -6.75 -0.51 -6.09
CA THR A 100 -6.62 -0.85 -7.52
C THR A 100 -5.19 -1.21 -7.92
N MET A 101 -4.26 -0.28 -7.88
CA MET A 101 -2.92 -0.39 -8.47
C MET A 101 -1.85 0.11 -7.50
N SER A 102 -0.57 -0.11 -7.83
CA SER A 102 0.59 0.20 -6.99
C SER A 102 1.32 1.50 -7.33
N LEU A 103 1.09 2.06 -8.53
CA LEU A 103 1.73 3.30 -9.00
C LEU A 103 0.77 4.48 -8.97
N MET A 104 1.31 5.66 -8.70
CA MET A 104 0.53 6.91 -8.70
C MET A 104 -0.07 7.22 -10.06
N SER A 105 0.64 6.94 -11.16
CA SER A 105 0.14 7.10 -12.52
C SER A 105 -1.18 6.36 -12.77
N ASP A 106 -1.30 5.15 -12.20
CA ASP A 106 -2.47 4.29 -12.42
C ASP A 106 -3.66 4.66 -11.53
N CYS A 107 -3.39 5.27 -10.37
CA CYS A 107 -4.42 5.70 -9.41
C CYS A 107 -4.81 7.16 -9.56
N TYR A 108 -4.03 7.95 -10.31
CA TYR A 108 -4.11 9.42 -10.34
C TYR A 108 -5.48 9.94 -10.72
N ASP A 109 -6.07 9.45 -11.81
CA ASP A 109 -7.35 9.95 -12.33
C ASP A 109 -8.51 9.67 -11.35
N VAL A 110 -8.47 8.52 -10.69
CA VAL A 110 -9.45 8.14 -9.66
C VAL A 110 -9.33 9.06 -8.44
N LEU A 111 -8.10 9.26 -7.93
CA LEU A 111 -7.84 10.14 -6.79
C LEU A 111 -8.16 11.60 -7.12
N MET A 112 -7.84 12.05 -8.34
CA MET A 112 -8.18 13.39 -8.83
C MET A 112 -9.69 13.60 -8.94
N THR A 113 -10.44 12.58 -9.36
CA THR A 113 -11.91 12.63 -9.40
C THR A 113 -12.50 12.74 -8.00
N CYS A 114 -11.98 11.97 -7.03
CA CYS A 114 -12.36 12.12 -5.62
C CYS A 114 -12.08 13.54 -5.12
N ALA A 115 -10.87 14.07 -5.39
CA ALA A 115 -10.48 15.41 -4.99
C ALA A 115 -11.36 16.50 -5.63
N LYS A 116 -11.70 16.39 -6.92
CA LYS A 116 -12.63 17.33 -7.60
C LYS A 116 -14.04 17.29 -7.00
N CYS A 117 -14.48 16.13 -6.53
CA CYS A 117 -15.79 15.96 -5.89
C CYS A 117 -15.80 16.34 -4.39
N GLY A 118 -14.66 16.72 -3.80
CA GLY A 118 -14.55 17.05 -2.38
C GLY A 118 -14.70 15.83 -1.46
N VAL A 119 -14.35 14.63 -1.95
CA VAL A 119 -14.42 13.37 -1.21
C VAL A 119 -13.03 13.01 -0.71
N ASN A 120 -12.90 12.75 0.61
CA ASN A 120 -11.65 12.23 1.15
C ASN A 120 -11.32 10.87 0.52
N ALA A 121 -10.05 10.63 0.18
CA ALA A 121 -9.68 9.34 -0.40
C ALA A 121 -8.43 8.76 0.26
N ILE A 122 -8.47 7.44 0.49
CA ILE A 122 -7.36 6.66 1.01
C ILE A 122 -7.12 5.47 0.08
N THR A 123 -5.84 5.27 -0.28
CA THR A 123 -5.47 4.21 -1.22
C THR A 123 -4.43 3.26 -0.66
N THR A 124 -4.48 1.99 -1.11
CA THR A 124 -3.46 0.98 -0.85
C THR A 124 -2.27 1.08 -1.80
N CYS A 125 -2.32 1.98 -2.79
CA CYS A 125 -1.22 2.22 -3.72
C CYS A 125 0.08 2.47 -2.97
N GLU A 126 1.09 1.64 -3.18
CA GLU A 126 2.35 1.70 -2.43
C GLU A 126 3.10 3.00 -2.71
N GLU A 127 3.13 3.47 -3.96
CA GLU A 127 3.76 4.75 -4.29
C GLU A 127 3.07 5.93 -3.61
N ALA A 128 1.74 5.86 -3.42
CA ALA A 128 0.97 6.90 -2.74
C ALA A 128 1.27 7.04 -1.25
N PHE A 129 2.08 6.17 -0.66
CA PHE A 129 2.50 6.29 0.74
C PHE A 129 3.32 7.58 0.99
N TYR A 130 4.24 7.92 0.06
CA TYR A 130 5.00 9.17 0.08
C TYR A 130 5.37 9.63 -1.34
N PRO A 131 4.39 9.95 -2.20
CA PRO A 131 4.59 10.14 -3.64
C PRO A 131 5.34 11.43 -3.99
N ILE A 132 5.51 12.35 -3.06
CA ILE A 132 6.32 13.56 -3.27
C ILE A 132 7.78 13.20 -3.61
N ASN A 133 8.21 12.01 -3.23
CA ASN A 133 9.56 11.48 -3.43
C ASN A 133 9.78 10.84 -4.82
N SER A 134 8.71 10.52 -5.55
CA SER A 134 8.77 9.85 -6.86
C SER A 134 7.89 10.50 -7.92
N ALA A 135 6.65 10.87 -7.58
CA ALA A 135 5.62 11.45 -8.46
C ALA A 135 5.27 12.90 -8.06
N LYS A 136 6.28 13.72 -7.85
CA LYS A 136 6.15 15.08 -7.28
C LYS A 136 5.12 15.95 -8.00
N LYS A 137 5.13 15.98 -9.33
CA LYS A 137 4.21 16.81 -10.13
C LYS A 137 2.75 16.42 -9.87
N MET A 138 2.42 15.12 -10.00
CA MET A 138 1.08 14.61 -9.77
C MET A 138 0.61 14.88 -8.33
N THR A 139 1.51 14.71 -7.35
CA THR A 139 1.22 14.96 -5.93
C THR A 139 0.85 16.41 -5.68
N LEU A 140 1.61 17.37 -6.23
CA LEU A 140 1.34 18.80 -6.04
C LEU A 140 0.06 19.25 -6.74
N GLU A 141 -0.26 18.69 -7.91
CA GLU A 141 -1.51 18.96 -8.61
C GLU A 141 -2.72 18.43 -7.81
N LEU A 142 -2.61 17.20 -7.31
CA LEU A 142 -3.64 16.58 -6.48
C LEU A 142 -3.84 17.33 -5.16
N ASP A 143 -2.75 17.73 -4.50
CA ASP A 143 -2.76 18.55 -3.27
C ASP A 143 -3.53 19.87 -3.49
N LYS A 144 -3.23 20.58 -4.58
CA LYS A 144 -3.90 21.84 -4.94
C LYS A 144 -5.41 21.66 -5.11
N VAL A 145 -5.83 20.60 -5.82
CA VAL A 145 -7.26 20.33 -6.07
C VAL A 145 -7.95 19.90 -4.79
N ALA A 146 -7.33 19.03 -3.98
CA ALA A 146 -7.88 18.58 -2.70
C ALA A 146 -8.05 19.74 -1.71
N LYS A 147 -7.06 20.64 -1.61
CA LYS A 147 -7.16 21.88 -0.81
C LYS A 147 -8.33 22.79 -1.27
N LYS A 148 -8.45 22.99 -2.57
CA LYS A 148 -9.55 23.80 -3.15
C LYS A 148 -10.92 23.25 -2.79
N ASN A 149 -11.07 21.91 -2.80
CA ASN A 149 -12.35 21.25 -2.56
C ASN A 149 -12.51 20.73 -1.13
N LYS A 150 -11.62 21.13 -0.20
CA LYS A 150 -11.67 20.86 1.24
C LYS A 150 -11.76 19.37 1.58
N CYS A 151 -11.00 18.53 0.89
CA CYS A 151 -10.87 17.10 1.16
C CYS A 151 -9.40 16.70 1.31
N THR A 152 -9.16 15.52 1.87
CA THR A 152 -7.83 14.98 2.13
C THR A 152 -7.61 13.70 1.34
N ILE A 153 -6.45 13.59 0.70
CA ILE A 153 -6.02 12.39 -0.03
C ILE A 153 -4.77 11.84 0.64
N THR A 154 -4.69 10.52 0.79
CA THR A 154 -3.51 9.84 1.37
C THR A 154 -3.33 8.42 0.85
N GLY A 155 -2.11 7.92 0.92
CA GLY A 155 -1.78 6.50 0.82
C GLY A 155 -1.54 5.90 2.19
N SER A 156 -1.97 4.66 2.40
CA SER A 156 -1.78 3.89 3.63
C SER A 156 -1.80 2.39 3.31
N GLY A 157 -1.81 1.55 4.34
CA GLY A 157 -1.85 0.10 4.19
C GLY A 157 -0.80 -0.58 5.05
N TYR A 158 -0.26 -1.70 4.58
CA TYR A 158 0.80 -2.43 5.25
C TYR A 158 2.02 -1.55 5.54
N GLN A 159 2.40 -0.73 4.57
CA GLN A 159 3.53 0.20 4.67
C GLN A 159 3.37 1.21 5.81
N ASP A 160 2.17 1.71 6.07
CA ASP A 160 1.91 2.67 7.13
C ASP A 160 2.18 2.09 8.53
N MET A 161 1.74 0.86 8.77
CA MET A 161 1.96 0.19 10.03
C MET A 161 3.36 -0.44 10.09
N SER A 162 3.70 -1.29 9.13
CA SER A 162 4.84 -2.20 9.23
C SER A 162 6.18 -1.57 8.84
N TRP A 163 6.15 -0.55 7.96
CA TRP A 163 7.35 0.13 7.47
C TRP A 163 7.47 1.57 7.99
N GLY A 164 6.38 2.14 8.48
CA GLY A 164 6.32 3.48 9.07
C GLY A 164 6.18 3.46 10.57
N SER A 165 4.96 3.29 11.08
CA SER A 165 4.62 3.45 12.50
C SER A 165 5.39 2.53 13.44
N LEU A 166 5.61 1.26 13.04
CA LEU A 166 6.42 0.31 13.83
C LEU A 166 7.86 0.79 13.96
N VAL A 167 8.47 1.23 12.86
CA VAL A 167 9.85 1.70 12.82
C VAL A 167 10.03 2.98 13.63
N THR A 168 9.13 3.94 13.47
CA THR A 168 9.20 5.21 14.20
C THR A 168 8.91 5.06 15.69
N SER A 169 8.04 4.11 16.07
CA SER A 169 7.85 3.75 17.48
C SER A 169 9.12 3.16 18.09
N LEU A 170 9.83 2.31 17.33
CA LEU A 170 11.12 1.75 17.75
C LEU A 170 12.17 2.85 17.84
N ALA A 171 12.25 3.75 16.85
CA ALA A 171 13.15 4.91 16.87
C ALA A 171 12.95 5.81 18.09
N GLY A 172 11.69 5.95 18.55
CA GLY A 172 11.36 6.71 19.77
C GLY A 172 11.95 6.16 21.05
N THR A 173 12.49 4.94 21.05
CA THR A 173 13.19 4.33 22.20
C THR A 173 14.73 4.38 22.06
N THR A 174 15.24 5.04 21.03
CA THR A 174 16.66 5.11 20.72
C THR A 174 17.20 6.53 21.00
N GLN A 175 18.23 6.64 21.83
CA GLN A 175 18.88 7.92 22.18
C GLN A 175 19.68 8.50 21.01
N LYS A 176 20.34 7.65 20.24
CA LYS A 176 21.18 8.04 19.09
C LYS A 176 20.99 7.04 17.96
N ILE A 177 20.60 7.50 16.80
CA ILE A 177 20.50 6.69 15.58
C ILE A 177 21.71 6.95 14.70
N VAL A 178 22.33 5.89 14.21
CA VAL A 178 23.43 5.93 13.22
C VAL A 178 22.94 5.44 11.88
N LYS A 179 22.18 4.32 11.90
CA LYS A 179 21.65 3.70 10.69
C LYS A 179 20.30 3.03 10.96
N ILE A 180 19.41 3.09 9.98
CA ILE A 180 18.16 2.32 9.97
C ILE A 180 18.27 1.29 8.85
N LYS A 181 18.13 0.01 9.18
CA LYS A 181 18.06 -1.09 8.23
C LYS A 181 16.64 -1.67 8.21
N GLY A 182 16.09 -1.89 7.03
CA GLY A 182 14.79 -2.52 6.84
C GLY A 182 14.85 -3.60 5.78
N SER A 183 14.19 -4.72 6.03
CA SER A 183 14.03 -5.80 5.05
C SER A 183 12.60 -6.34 5.12
N SER A 184 11.92 -6.40 3.99
CA SER A 184 10.58 -6.99 3.90
C SER A 184 10.56 -7.98 2.74
N SER A 185 10.11 -9.21 2.97
CA SER A 185 10.07 -10.26 1.95
C SER A 185 8.67 -10.77 1.69
N TYR A 186 8.43 -11.19 0.46
CA TYR A 186 7.18 -11.81 0.01
C TYR A 186 7.43 -12.85 -1.08
N ASN A 187 6.54 -13.87 -1.13
CA ASN A 187 6.57 -14.86 -2.19
C ASN A 187 5.92 -14.29 -3.46
N VAL A 188 6.70 -14.16 -4.55
CA VAL A 188 6.18 -13.64 -5.82
C VAL A 188 5.11 -14.53 -6.44
N GLU A 189 5.07 -15.82 -6.09
CA GLU A 189 4.07 -16.75 -6.60
C GLU A 189 2.64 -16.42 -6.16
N ASP A 190 2.46 -15.80 -4.98
CA ASP A 190 1.16 -15.38 -4.46
C ASP A 190 0.51 -14.26 -5.28
N TYR A 191 1.30 -13.62 -6.15
CA TYR A 191 0.89 -12.49 -6.99
C TYR A 191 0.89 -12.82 -8.49
N GLY A 192 1.25 -14.05 -8.86
CA GLY A 192 1.14 -14.60 -10.21
C GLY A 192 2.39 -14.48 -11.08
N ILE A 193 2.30 -15.12 -12.26
CA ILE A 193 3.44 -15.34 -13.17
C ILE A 193 4.10 -14.04 -13.65
N ALA A 194 3.34 -12.98 -13.87
CA ALA A 194 3.87 -11.71 -14.33
C ALA A 194 4.86 -11.13 -13.31
N LEU A 195 4.50 -11.14 -12.01
CA LEU A 195 5.37 -10.65 -10.96
C LEU A 195 6.62 -11.51 -10.80
N ALA A 196 6.50 -12.84 -10.83
CA ALA A 196 7.65 -13.75 -10.79
C ALA A 196 8.65 -13.48 -11.92
N LYS A 197 8.16 -13.24 -13.14
CA LYS A 197 9.02 -12.92 -14.30
C LYS A 197 9.74 -11.58 -14.18
N VAL A 198 9.06 -10.52 -13.79
CA VAL A 198 9.69 -9.18 -13.64
C VAL A 198 10.67 -9.13 -12.47
N HIS A 199 10.59 -10.09 -11.53
CA HIS A 199 11.58 -10.29 -10.48
C HIS A 199 12.75 -11.19 -10.92
N GLY A 200 12.75 -11.69 -12.15
CA GLY A 200 13.82 -12.51 -12.72
C GLY A 200 13.87 -13.95 -12.20
N ALA A 201 12.76 -14.46 -11.65
CA ALA A 201 12.71 -15.85 -11.21
C ALA A 201 12.90 -16.83 -12.38
N GLY A 202 13.77 -17.82 -12.20
CA GLY A 202 14.14 -18.81 -13.22
C GLY A 202 15.30 -18.41 -14.13
N LEU A 203 15.71 -17.13 -14.14
CA LEU A 203 16.82 -16.64 -14.99
C LEU A 203 18.18 -17.15 -14.49
N THR A 204 19.15 -17.26 -15.39
CA THR A 204 20.57 -17.31 -15.00
C THR A 204 21.01 -15.94 -14.48
N VAL A 205 22.08 -15.88 -13.69
CA VAL A 205 22.63 -14.60 -13.20
C VAL A 205 22.97 -13.66 -14.36
N LYS A 206 23.55 -14.19 -15.44
CA LYS A 206 23.88 -13.40 -16.63
C LYS A 206 22.63 -12.79 -17.30
N GLN A 207 21.57 -13.57 -17.44
CA GLN A 207 20.29 -13.06 -17.98
C GLN A 207 19.68 -12.01 -17.03
N PHE A 208 19.73 -12.27 -15.73
CA PHE A 208 19.27 -11.31 -14.71
C PHE A 208 19.99 -9.96 -14.83
N ASP A 209 21.33 -9.99 -14.96
CA ASP A 209 22.13 -8.76 -15.10
C ASP A 209 21.79 -7.99 -16.40
N GLN A 210 21.37 -8.69 -17.45
CA GLN A 210 21.01 -8.09 -18.73
C GLN A 210 19.56 -7.60 -18.80
N GLU A 211 18.62 -8.31 -18.18
CA GLU A 211 17.18 -8.11 -18.36
C GLU A 211 16.54 -7.36 -17.19
N ILE A 212 17.02 -7.58 -15.95
CA ILE A 212 16.38 -7.07 -14.74
C ILE A 212 17.11 -5.86 -14.15
N VAL A 213 18.44 -5.94 -14.06
CA VAL A 213 19.27 -4.90 -13.43
C VAL A 213 19.10 -3.52 -14.07
N PRO A 214 19.08 -3.37 -15.42
CA PRO A 214 19.02 -2.04 -16.05
C PRO A 214 17.77 -1.24 -15.70
N ALA A 215 16.64 -1.92 -15.50
CA ALA A 215 15.38 -1.27 -15.16
C ALA A 215 15.22 -0.99 -13.66
N ASN A 216 16.03 -1.64 -12.82
CA ASN A 216 15.85 -1.63 -11.35
C ASN A 216 17.04 -1.02 -10.58
N CYS A 217 18.11 -0.61 -11.25
CA CYS A 217 19.23 0.11 -10.64
C CYS A 217 19.21 1.56 -11.10
N VAL A 218 19.26 2.47 -10.15
CA VAL A 218 19.25 3.90 -10.46
C VAL A 218 20.10 4.67 -9.46
N SER A 219 20.98 5.52 -9.97
CA SER A 219 21.74 6.47 -9.15
C SER A 219 20.86 7.65 -8.71
N ASP A 220 21.31 8.41 -7.72
CA ASP A 220 20.62 9.62 -7.26
C ASP A 220 20.38 10.64 -8.39
N GLU A 221 21.40 10.86 -9.23
CA GLU A 221 21.29 11.81 -10.36
C GLU A 221 20.31 11.33 -11.44
N GLU A 222 20.32 10.04 -11.73
CA GLU A 222 19.41 9.43 -12.70
C GLU A 222 17.98 9.43 -12.18
N ALA A 223 17.76 9.07 -10.92
CA ALA A 223 16.45 9.15 -10.28
C ALA A 223 15.87 10.57 -10.37
N LYS A 224 16.65 11.59 -10.03
CA LYS A 224 16.22 13.00 -10.15
C LYS A 224 15.77 13.36 -11.57
N LYS A 225 16.51 12.89 -12.59
CA LYS A 225 16.15 13.10 -14.01
C LYS A 225 14.84 12.40 -14.39
N LEU A 226 14.68 11.13 -13.97
CA LEU A 226 13.47 10.34 -14.25
C LEU A 226 12.25 10.90 -13.52
N ILE A 227 12.39 11.30 -12.25
CA ILE A 227 11.33 11.96 -11.47
C ILE A 227 10.88 13.25 -12.12
N ALA A 228 11.83 14.08 -12.59
CA ALA A 228 11.51 15.35 -13.28
C ALA A 228 10.71 15.13 -14.57
N LYS A 229 10.95 14.01 -15.27
CA LYS A 229 10.21 13.60 -16.48
C LYS A 229 8.89 12.90 -16.17
N GLY A 230 8.67 12.40 -14.96
CA GLY A 230 7.55 11.55 -14.60
C GLY A 230 7.68 10.09 -15.11
N GLU A 231 8.90 9.65 -15.33
CA GLU A 231 9.26 8.31 -15.86
C GLU A 231 9.85 7.37 -14.80
N PHE A 232 9.96 7.82 -13.56
CA PHE A 232 10.57 7.04 -12.49
C PHE A 232 9.61 5.95 -11.99
N LEU A 233 10.11 4.73 -11.91
CA LEU A 233 9.42 3.59 -11.32
C LEU A 233 10.11 3.20 -10.01
N PRO A 234 9.65 3.70 -8.86
CA PRO A 234 10.27 3.45 -7.58
C PRO A 234 10.03 2.02 -7.10
N SER A 235 11.00 1.44 -6.38
CA SER A 235 10.68 0.34 -5.47
C SER A 235 9.88 0.87 -4.27
N TYR A 236 9.17 -0.02 -3.58
CA TYR A 236 8.37 0.37 -2.42
C TYR A 236 9.19 1.11 -1.35
N MET A 237 10.42 0.67 -1.12
CA MET A 237 11.32 1.26 -0.12
C MET A 237 11.80 2.67 -0.48
N TRP A 238 11.71 3.08 -1.75
CA TRP A 238 12.03 4.45 -2.15
C TRP A 238 11.15 5.47 -1.42
N ASN A 239 9.85 5.24 -1.45
CA ASN A 239 8.89 6.13 -0.80
C ASN A 239 8.82 5.92 0.71
N VAL A 240 9.07 4.71 1.19
CA VAL A 240 9.21 4.41 2.62
C VAL A 240 10.35 5.20 3.26
N ASN A 241 11.52 5.25 2.63
CA ASN A 241 12.64 6.03 3.15
C ASN A 241 12.32 7.53 3.17
N GLY A 242 11.64 8.05 2.16
CA GLY A 242 11.16 9.44 2.16
C GLY A 242 10.19 9.72 3.31
N TRP A 243 9.22 8.82 3.53
CA TRP A 243 8.28 8.91 4.63
C TRP A 243 8.95 8.88 6.01
N LEU A 244 9.93 7.97 6.19
CA LEU A 244 10.70 7.86 7.43
C LEU A 244 11.55 9.13 7.68
N CYS A 245 12.19 9.66 6.64
CA CYS A 245 12.95 10.90 6.74
C CYS A 245 12.06 12.08 7.15
N GLU A 246 10.88 12.25 6.52
CA GLU A 246 9.91 13.29 6.88
C GLU A 246 9.49 13.16 8.34
N TYR A 247 9.07 11.96 8.77
CA TYR A 247 8.63 11.73 10.16
C TYR A 247 9.71 12.00 11.19
N LEU A 248 10.95 11.60 10.91
CA LEU A 248 12.11 11.75 11.82
C LEU A 248 12.78 13.13 11.71
N GLY A 249 12.28 14.01 10.83
CA GLY A 249 12.89 15.34 10.63
C GLY A 249 14.27 15.29 9.98
N LEU A 250 14.54 14.30 9.13
CA LEU A 250 15.82 14.09 8.45
C LEU A 250 15.80 14.73 7.06
N THR A 251 16.91 15.35 6.67
CA THR A 251 17.09 15.99 5.37
C THR A 251 17.82 15.06 4.40
N VAL A 252 17.12 14.57 3.37
CA VAL A 252 17.71 13.70 2.34
C VAL A 252 18.75 14.47 1.52
N VAL A 253 19.96 13.94 1.44
CA VAL A 253 21.06 14.43 0.59
C VAL A 253 21.10 13.67 -0.73
N SER A 254 21.02 12.33 -0.65
CA SER A 254 21.01 11.46 -1.82
C SER A 254 20.16 10.21 -1.58
N GLN A 255 19.59 9.67 -2.66
CA GLN A 255 18.85 8.42 -2.62
C GLN A 255 19.14 7.63 -3.89
N SER A 256 19.50 6.37 -3.74
CA SER A 256 19.81 5.46 -4.85
C SER A 256 19.18 4.10 -4.64
N GLN A 257 18.97 3.37 -5.74
CA GLN A 257 18.39 2.04 -5.74
C GLN A 257 19.29 1.06 -6.47
N LYS A 258 19.48 -0.13 -5.89
CA LYS A 258 20.19 -1.26 -6.49
C LYS A 258 19.28 -2.47 -6.55
N CYS A 259 19.49 -3.28 -7.57
CA CYS A 259 18.83 -4.57 -7.74
C CYS A 259 19.84 -5.69 -7.48
N VAL A 260 19.49 -6.61 -6.56
CA VAL A 260 20.37 -7.73 -6.17
C VAL A 260 19.64 -9.05 -6.41
N PRO A 261 20.21 -10.00 -7.18
CA PRO A 261 19.58 -11.29 -7.42
C PRO A 261 19.64 -12.19 -6.19
N HIS A 262 18.55 -12.87 -5.89
CA HIS A 262 18.52 -14.02 -4.99
C HIS A 262 18.71 -15.31 -5.76
N LYS A 263 19.58 -16.19 -5.26
CA LYS A 263 19.95 -17.44 -5.95
C LYS A 263 19.41 -18.65 -5.19
N ALA A 264 18.90 -19.62 -5.92
CA ALA A 264 18.48 -20.90 -5.36
C ALA A 264 19.67 -21.63 -4.71
N LYS A 265 19.54 -21.99 -3.44
CA LYS A 265 20.55 -22.80 -2.70
C LYS A 265 20.43 -24.28 -3.04
N ALA A 266 19.26 -24.73 -3.44
CA ALA A 266 18.91 -26.07 -3.92
C ALA A 266 17.91 -25.93 -5.08
N ASP A 267 17.56 -27.03 -5.75
CA ASP A 267 16.49 -27.03 -6.75
C ASP A 267 15.15 -26.71 -6.07
N ILE A 268 14.40 -25.76 -6.66
CA ILE A 268 13.08 -25.31 -6.15
C ILE A 268 12.09 -25.42 -7.32
N TYR A 269 10.99 -26.15 -7.12
CA TYR A 269 9.90 -26.16 -8.08
C TYR A 269 9.00 -24.92 -7.87
N SER A 270 8.81 -24.16 -8.93
CA SER A 270 7.85 -23.06 -8.97
C SER A 270 6.58 -23.51 -9.68
N SER A 271 5.47 -23.56 -8.96
CA SER A 271 4.17 -23.91 -9.52
C SER A 271 3.63 -22.83 -10.46
N THR A 272 3.94 -21.58 -10.17
CA THR A 272 3.52 -20.41 -10.96
C THR A 272 4.26 -20.32 -12.31
N LEU A 273 5.55 -20.66 -12.33
CA LEU A 273 6.35 -20.69 -13.56
C LEU A 273 6.29 -22.04 -14.28
N ASP A 274 5.72 -23.06 -13.66
CA ASP A 274 5.70 -24.46 -14.09
C ASP A 274 7.11 -24.98 -14.47
N MET A 275 8.09 -24.69 -13.58
CA MET A 275 9.47 -25.09 -13.82
C MET A 275 10.25 -25.33 -12.53
N THR A 276 11.29 -26.16 -12.61
CA THR A 276 12.28 -26.30 -11.55
C THR A 276 13.38 -25.26 -11.71
N ILE A 277 13.47 -24.32 -10.79
CA ILE A 277 14.58 -23.37 -10.68
C ILE A 277 15.78 -24.12 -10.12
N LYS A 278 16.77 -24.36 -10.95
CA LYS A 278 17.98 -25.11 -10.57
C LYS A 278 18.85 -24.32 -9.61
N LYS A 279 19.57 -25.02 -8.72
CA LYS A 279 20.58 -24.45 -7.83
C LYS A 279 21.49 -23.46 -8.59
N GLY A 280 21.66 -22.25 -8.03
CA GLY A 280 22.47 -21.18 -8.60
C GLY A 280 21.75 -20.26 -9.59
N ARG A 281 20.53 -20.61 -10.07
CA ARG A 281 19.67 -19.68 -10.82
C ARG A 281 18.97 -18.72 -9.90
N CYS A 282 18.46 -17.63 -10.45
CA CYS A 282 17.75 -16.60 -9.69
C CYS A 282 16.36 -17.09 -9.26
N THR A 283 16.02 -16.89 -7.99
CA THR A 283 14.67 -17.11 -7.46
C THR A 283 13.84 -15.82 -7.47
N GLY A 284 14.51 -14.67 -7.60
CA GLY A 284 13.93 -13.34 -7.58
C GLY A 284 14.98 -12.28 -7.27
N MET A 285 14.55 -11.14 -6.75
CA MET A 285 15.43 -10.00 -6.48
C MET A 285 15.13 -9.31 -5.15
N SER A 286 16.13 -8.56 -4.64
CA SER A 286 15.95 -7.45 -3.72
C SER A 286 16.09 -6.13 -4.47
N ALA A 287 15.15 -5.22 -4.26
CA ALA A 287 15.33 -3.80 -4.56
C ALA A 287 15.83 -3.10 -3.29
N VAL A 288 17.11 -2.74 -3.25
CA VAL A 288 17.79 -2.12 -2.11
C VAL A 288 17.86 -0.62 -2.31
N VAL A 289 17.28 0.15 -1.41
CA VAL A 289 17.32 1.62 -1.43
C VAL A 289 18.26 2.12 -0.32
N THR A 290 19.24 2.93 -0.71
CA THR A 290 20.13 3.63 0.22
C THR A 290 19.81 5.12 0.21
N THR A 291 19.48 5.67 1.37
CA THR A 291 19.21 7.10 1.57
C THR A 291 20.23 7.65 2.57
N VAL A 292 20.96 8.70 2.16
CA VAL A 292 21.92 9.42 3.00
C VAL A 292 21.31 10.74 3.42
N THR A 293 21.40 11.07 4.70
CA THR A 293 20.85 12.31 5.26
C THR A 293 21.93 13.28 5.70
N LYS A 294 21.57 14.57 5.77
CA LYS A 294 22.47 15.63 6.24
C LYS A 294 22.87 15.45 7.71
N GLU A 295 22.02 14.84 8.49
CA GLU A 295 22.21 14.56 9.91
C GLU A 295 23.18 13.38 10.16
N GLY A 296 23.69 12.76 9.09
CA GLY A 296 24.66 11.66 9.16
C GLY A 296 24.00 10.29 9.40
N ILE A 297 22.66 10.20 9.36
CA ILE A 297 21.92 8.95 9.47
C ILE A 297 21.75 8.36 8.07
N THR A 298 22.01 7.06 7.92
CA THR A 298 21.77 6.34 6.66
C THR A 298 20.60 5.38 6.81
N LEU A 299 19.68 5.38 5.85
CA LEU A 299 18.64 4.37 5.73
C LEU A 299 19.02 3.39 4.61
N GLU A 300 19.07 2.10 4.92
CA GLU A 300 19.32 1.03 3.95
C GLU A 300 18.18 0.02 4.07
N THR A 301 17.34 0.01 3.07
CA THR A 301 16.09 -0.75 3.12
C THR A 301 15.92 -1.57 1.85
N GLU A 302 15.36 -2.76 1.98
CA GLU A 302 15.12 -3.65 0.86
C GLU A 302 13.73 -4.28 0.87
N CYS A 303 13.20 -4.49 -0.31
CA CYS A 303 12.02 -5.29 -0.55
C CYS A 303 12.44 -6.51 -1.37
N ILE A 304 12.23 -7.70 -0.83
CA ILE A 304 12.66 -8.98 -1.40
C ILE A 304 11.45 -9.69 -2.00
N GLY A 305 11.39 -9.75 -3.32
CA GLY A 305 10.40 -10.57 -4.04
C GLY A 305 11.07 -11.77 -4.67
N LYS A 306 10.70 -12.98 -4.28
CA LYS A 306 11.30 -14.21 -4.81
C LYS A 306 10.38 -15.41 -4.68
N VAL A 307 10.64 -16.47 -5.45
CA VAL A 307 10.08 -17.80 -5.22
C VAL A 307 10.73 -18.39 -3.97
N TYR A 308 9.93 -18.84 -3.01
CA TYR A 308 10.39 -19.36 -1.74
C TYR A 308 10.79 -20.83 -1.78
N ALA A 309 11.83 -21.18 -1.03
CA ALA A 309 12.07 -22.55 -0.61
C ALA A 309 11.05 -22.98 0.45
N ALA A 310 10.95 -24.26 0.72
CA ALA A 310 9.92 -24.83 1.60
C ALA A 310 9.96 -24.30 3.06
N ASP A 311 11.12 -23.84 3.51
CA ASP A 311 11.36 -23.30 4.86
C ASP A 311 11.28 -21.77 4.92
N GLU A 312 11.08 -21.10 3.78
CA GLU A 312 10.98 -19.64 3.72
C GLU A 312 9.54 -19.17 3.86
N PHE A 313 9.38 -17.95 4.35
CA PHE A 313 8.09 -17.29 4.57
C PHE A 313 8.25 -15.78 4.58
N ASP A 314 7.15 -15.05 4.45
CA ASP A 314 7.12 -13.60 4.54
C ASP A 314 7.68 -13.12 5.86
N ARG A 315 8.60 -12.15 5.81
CA ARG A 315 9.27 -11.59 6.97
C ARG A 315 9.42 -10.09 6.81
N ASN A 316 9.19 -9.37 7.89
CA ASN A 316 9.46 -7.95 7.98
C ASN A 316 10.38 -7.70 9.16
N GLU A 317 11.57 -7.16 8.91
CA GLU A 317 12.61 -6.95 9.91
C GLU A 317 13.17 -5.53 9.82
N TRP A 318 13.27 -4.89 10.98
CA TRP A 318 13.84 -3.55 11.08
C TRP A 318 14.84 -3.50 12.21
N THR A 319 16.03 -2.94 11.91
CA THR A 319 17.10 -2.74 12.88
C THR A 319 17.45 -1.26 12.93
N ILE A 320 17.45 -0.70 14.13
CA ILE A 320 18.03 0.60 14.40
C ILE A 320 19.39 0.38 15.01
N GLU A 321 20.44 0.77 14.29
CA GLU A 321 21.82 0.79 14.77
C GLU A 321 22.08 2.13 15.44
N GLY A 322 22.46 2.09 16.71
CA GLY A 322 22.65 3.30 17.51
C GLY A 322 22.81 3.00 19.00
N GLU A 323 22.21 3.81 19.84
CA GLU A 323 22.24 3.65 21.30
C GLU A 323 20.80 3.66 21.84
N PRO A 324 20.25 2.51 22.27
CA PRO A 324 20.77 1.15 22.04
C PRO A 324 20.54 0.66 20.60
N ASN A 325 21.25 -0.40 20.20
CA ASN A 325 20.89 -1.17 19.00
C ASN A 325 19.62 -1.95 19.30
N THR A 326 18.66 -1.91 18.36
CA THR A 326 17.39 -2.61 18.54
C THR A 326 16.89 -3.20 17.23
N THR A 327 16.38 -4.44 17.27
CA THR A 327 15.78 -5.12 16.12
C THR A 327 14.36 -5.57 16.45
N VAL A 328 13.44 -5.35 15.52
CA VAL A 328 12.08 -5.91 15.56
C VAL A 328 11.86 -6.79 14.34
N VAL A 329 11.20 -7.94 14.55
CA VAL A 329 10.88 -8.90 13.50
C VAL A 329 9.42 -9.28 13.58
N VAL A 330 8.73 -9.20 12.43
CA VAL A 330 7.38 -9.74 12.26
C VAL A 330 7.45 -10.90 11.28
N ASN A 331 7.23 -12.10 11.76
CA ASN A 331 7.21 -13.32 10.96
C ASN A 331 5.78 -13.60 10.46
N ARG A 332 5.66 -14.05 9.22
CA ARG A 332 4.39 -14.46 8.58
C ARG A 332 3.30 -13.39 8.72
N PRO A 333 3.55 -12.12 8.35
CA PRO A 333 2.52 -11.10 8.43
C PRO A 333 1.34 -11.46 7.52
N ALA A 334 0.12 -11.33 8.03
CA ALA A 334 -1.09 -11.45 7.21
C ALA A 334 -1.26 -10.15 6.40
N THR A 335 -0.45 -9.97 5.36
CA THR A 335 -0.23 -8.69 4.65
C THR A 335 -1.54 -8.08 4.13
N VAL A 336 -2.45 -8.90 3.58
CA VAL A 336 -3.75 -8.45 3.04
C VAL A 336 -4.62 -7.87 4.16
N GLU A 337 -4.79 -8.63 5.25
CA GLU A 337 -5.61 -8.22 6.39
C GLU A 337 -5.02 -7.00 7.10
N LEU A 338 -3.71 -6.97 7.30
CA LEU A 338 -3.00 -5.84 7.90
C LEU A 338 -3.16 -4.57 7.05
N THR A 339 -3.02 -4.67 5.72
CA THR A 339 -3.26 -3.57 4.79
C THR A 339 -4.67 -3.02 4.96
N CYS A 340 -5.68 -3.89 4.87
CA CYS A 340 -7.08 -3.47 4.92
C CYS A 340 -7.48 -2.91 6.28
N ALA A 341 -6.97 -3.49 7.37
CA ALA A 341 -7.20 -2.99 8.72
C ALA A 341 -6.57 -1.61 8.93
N SER A 342 -5.35 -1.39 8.40
CA SER A 342 -4.67 -0.08 8.45
C SER A 342 -5.47 0.99 7.71
N ILE A 343 -5.92 0.71 6.48
CA ILE A 343 -6.79 1.60 5.71
C ILE A 343 -8.02 2.01 6.52
N VAL A 344 -8.73 1.05 7.09
CA VAL A 344 -9.99 1.33 7.82
C VAL A 344 -9.73 2.06 9.13
N ASN A 345 -8.66 1.72 9.85
CA ASN A 345 -8.29 2.44 11.08
C ASN A 345 -7.85 3.88 10.82
N ARG A 346 -7.35 4.21 9.63
CA ARG A 346 -6.96 5.59 9.24
C ARG A 346 -8.14 6.48 8.87
N ILE A 347 -9.31 5.95 8.60
CA ILE A 347 -10.48 6.75 8.17
C ILE A 347 -10.76 7.94 9.09
N PRO A 348 -10.83 7.80 10.43
CA PRO A 348 -11.06 8.94 11.32
C PRO A 348 -9.94 9.97 11.29
N ASP A 349 -8.69 9.54 11.11
CA ASP A 349 -7.53 10.44 11.05
C ASP A 349 -7.53 11.19 9.70
N LEU A 350 -7.87 10.53 8.59
CA LEU A 350 -8.05 11.12 7.26
C LEU A 350 -9.12 12.23 7.26
N ILE A 351 -10.30 11.95 7.84
CA ILE A 351 -11.42 12.90 7.88
C ILE A 351 -11.05 14.17 8.70
N LYS A 352 -10.20 14.01 9.72
CA LYS A 352 -9.77 15.12 10.60
C LYS A 352 -8.54 15.85 10.08
N ALA A 353 -7.82 15.29 9.12
CA ALA A 353 -6.61 15.90 8.57
C ALA A 353 -6.90 17.19 7.81
N LYS A 354 -5.90 18.05 7.67
CA LYS A 354 -6.01 19.27 6.86
C LYS A 354 -6.24 18.90 5.39
N PRO A 355 -7.08 19.68 4.66
CA PRO A 355 -7.27 19.44 3.23
C PRO A 355 -5.95 19.47 2.46
N GLY A 356 -5.83 18.57 1.47
CA GLY A 356 -4.66 18.43 0.61
C GLY A 356 -4.23 16.98 0.46
N TYR A 357 -3.07 16.76 -0.14
CA TYR A 357 -2.37 15.48 -0.07
C TYR A 357 -1.59 15.42 1.25
N VAL A 358 -2.02 14.58 2.17
CA VAL A 358 -1.43 14.48 3.50
C VAL A 358 -0.85 13.08 3.71
N PRO A 359 0.48 12.90 3.66
CA PRO A 359 1.08 11.60 3.96
C PRO A 359 0.85 11.23 5.43
N THR A 360 0.75 9.94 5.71
CA THR A 360 0.40 9.46 7.06
C THR A 360 1.45 9.78 8.13
N CYS A 361 2.70 10.10 7.74
CA CYS A 361 3.70 10.64 8.67
C CYS A 361 3.24 11.94 9.36
N GLN A 362 2.34 12.69 8.76
CA GLN A 362 1.76 13.89 9.33
C GLN A 362 0.46 13.64 10.12
N MET A 363 -0.04 12.39 10.15
CA MET A 363 -1.26 12.00 10.88
C MET A 363 -0.97 11.31 12.23
N GLY A 364 0.30 11.17 12.60
CA GLY A 364 0.73 10.44 13.79
C GLY A 364 0.68 8.91 13.63
N VAL A 365 1.03 8.20 14.70
CA VAL A 365 1.05 6.73 14.72
C VAL A 365 -0.36 6.17 14.53
N ILE A 366 -0.47 5.14 13.68
CA ILE A 366 -1.75 4.47 13.47
C ILE A 366 -2.24 3.79 14.75
N THR A 367 -3.51 3.94 15.06
CA THR A 367 -4.12 3.36 16.27
C THR A 367 -5.37 2.56 15.94
N TYR A 368 -5.65 1.53 16.75
CA TYR A 368 -6.89 0.78 16.64
C TYR A 368 -8.11 1.68 16.90
N LYS A 369 -9.06 1.69 15.98
CA LYS A 369 -10.34 2.39 16.13
C LYS A 369 -11.44 1.37 16.32
N ARG A 370 -12.22 1.51 17.39
CA ARG A 370 -13.39 0.63 17.63
C ARG A 370 -14.56 0.97 16.69
N LYS A 371 -14.71 2.24 16.34
CA LYS A 371 -15.70 2.77 15.39
C LYS A 371 -15.03 3.77 14.42
N ILE A 372 -15.59 3.94 13.24
CA ILE A 372 -15.16 4.91 12.23
C ILE A 372 -16.30 5.83 11.82
#